data_5f73e7f8e7e1fe50a295719a7a3529ba
#
_entry.id   5f73e7f8e7e1fe50a295719a7a3529ba
#
_cell.length_a   1.000
_cell.length_b   1.000
_cell.length_c   1.000
_cell.angle_alpha   90.00
_cell.angle_beta   90.00
_cell.angle_gamma   90.00
#
_symmetry.space_group_name_H-M   'P 1'
#
loop_
_entity.id
_entity.type
_entity.pdbx_description
1 polymer ?
#
loop_
_entity_poly.entity_id
_entity_poly.type
_entity_poly.pdbx_seq_one_letter_code
_entity_poly.pdbx_strand_id
1 'polypeptide(L)'
;IANYLIPLLVLPIISRVLGATLFGGVGYAQNIVSYLTLIVNYGFEYSATRQIALDGEDKARKQKIFWAVISAKTMLLVLSFIILVLLSFFVERISCDPRLYIYTALTNIGLVLFPTWYLQGEQQVDKMAWANFFGKLLGATLIIALVRETAEYRLYPLILSLSSIVVGIGSMIYVIHHFHIGKFVLKYQMLSEVLKVGFPI
;
A
#
# COMPACT_ATOMS: atom_id res chain seq x y z
N ILE A 1 1.40 17.64 8.78
CA ILE A 1 2.75 17.90 9.32
C ILE A 1 3.30 16.63 9.96
N ALA A 2 2.62 15.99 10.92
CA ALA A 2 3.10 14.79 11.65
C ALA A 2 3.47 13.63 10.71
N ASN A 3 2.76 13.43 9.61
CA ASN A 3 3.01 12.38 8.62
C ASN A 3 4.36 12.50 7.89
N TYR A 4 4.99 13.67 7.91
CA TYR A 4 6.31 13.90 7.33
C TYR A 4 7.41 13.95 8.40
N LEU A 5 7.08 14.38 9.62
CA LEU A 5 8.06 14.47 10.71
C LEU A 5 8.57 13.08 11.15
N ILE A 6 7.68 12.08 11.23
CA ILE A 6 8.08 10.73 11.67
C ILE A 6 9.15 10.13 10.75
N PRO A 7 8.96 10.05 9.40
CA PRO A 7 10.00 9.58 8.52
C PRO A 7 11.29 10.43 8.58
N LEU A 8 11.16 11.75 8.70
CA LEU A 8 12.31 12.66 8.78
C LEU A 8 13.20 12.38 10.01
N LEU A 9 12.61 11.99 11.14
CA LEU A 9 13.35 11.62 12.35
C LEU A 9 13.98 10.22 12.24
N VAL A 10 13.30 9.28 11.60
CA VAL A 10 13.78 7.89 11.46
C VAL A 10 14.92 7.77 10.45
N LEU A 11 14.85 8.50 9.34
CA LEU A 11 15.84 8.42 8.25
C LEU A 11 17.29 8.63 8.69
N PRO A 12 17.66 9.68 9.48
CA PRO A 12 19.02 9.87 9.94
C PRO A 12 19.51 8.75 10.87
N ILE A 13 18.62 8.19 11.68
CA ILE A 13 18.95 7.10 12.60
C ILE A 13 19.29 5.86 11.79
N ILE A 14 18.41 5.47 10.87
CA ILE A 14 18.57 4.26 10.05
C ILE A 14 19.75 4.38 9.09
N SER A 15 19.97 5.55 8.49
CA SER A 15 21.13 5.77 7.61
C SER A 15 22.47 5.62 8.34
N ARG A 16 22.52 6.00 9.63
CA ARG A 16 23.71 5.78 10.48
C ARG A 16 23.90 4.32 10.86
N VAL A 17 22.82 3.62 11.21
CA VAL A 17 22.86 2.20 11.62
C VAL A 17 23.27 1.32 10.45
N LEU A 18 22.64 1.52 9.28
CA LEU A 18 22.87 0.67 8.11
C LEU A 18 24.11 1.05 7.30
N GLY A 19 24.55 2.30 7.40
CA GLY A 19 25.61 2.84 6.55
C GLY A 19 25.14 3.08 5.10
N ALA A 20 25.94 3.82 4.33
CA ALA A 20 25.55 4.30 3.00
C ALA A 20 25.23 3.17 2.00
N THR A 21 25.99 2.07 2.04
CA THR A 21 25.85 0.97 1.07
C THR A 21 24.54 0.21 1.25
N LEU A 22 24.23 -0.24 2.48
CA LEU A 22 23.00 -1.01 2.74
C LEU A 22 21.78 -0.13 2.67
N PHE A 23 21.85 1.10 3.19
CA PHE A 23 20.78 2.08 3.06
C PHE A 23 20.47 2.40 1.59
N GLY A 24 21.52 2.56 0.75
CA GLY A 24 21.36 2.72 -0.70
C GLY A 24 20.73 1.48 -1.37
N GLY A 25 21.07 0.27 -0.91
CA GLY A 25 20.45 -0.97 -1.37
C GLY A 25 18.94 -1.03 -1.06
N VAL A 26 18.56 -0.65 0.16
CA VAL A 26 17.15 -0.56 0.55
C VAL A 26 16.42 0.51 -0.28
N GLY A 27 17.02 1.68 -0.47
CA GLY A 27 16.45 2.74 -1.32
C GLY A 27 16.24 2.29 -2.76
N TYR A 28 17.17 1.51 -3.31
CA TYR A 28 17.01 0.92 -4.63
C TYR A 28 15.81 -0.07 -4.69
N ALA A 29 15.69 -0.95 -3.69
CA ALA A 29 14.55 -1.86 -3.60
C ALA A 29 13.21 -1.11 -3.50
N GLN A 30 13.16 -0.04 -2.69
CA GLN A 30 11.98 0.83 -2.57
C GLN A 30 11.63 1.50 -3.91
N ASN A 31 12.62 1.94 -4.68
CA ASN A 31 12.39 2.51 -6.01
C ASN A 31 11.78 1.48 -6.99
N ILE A 32 12.33 0.27 -7.06
CA ILE A 32 11.76 -0.79 -7.90
C ILE A 32 10.31 -1.08 -7.49
N VAL A 33 10.06 -1.24 -6.19
CA VAL A 33 8.71 -1.51 -5.68
C VAL A 33 7.77 -0.32 -5.92
N SER A 34 8.25 0.92 -5.95
CA SER A 34 7.41 2.09 -6.24
C SER A 34 6.83 2.05 -7.66
N TYR A 35 7.58 1.55 -8.65
CA TYR A 35 7.04 1.32 -10.00
C TYR A 35 5.96 0.23 -10.00
N LEU A 36 6.14 -0.84 -9.22
CA LEU A 36 5.11 -1.87 -9.07
C LEU A 36 3.88 -1.32 -8.35
N THR A 37 4.06 -0.40 -7.42
CA THR A 37 2.97 0.31 -6.72
C THR A 37 2.12 1.13 -7.70
N LEU A 38 2.73 1.76 -8.71
CA LEU A 38 1.99 2.47 -9.76
C LEU A 38 1.06 1.53 -10.53
N ILE A 39 1.51 0.30 -10.82
CA ILE A 39 0.68 -0.73 -11.47
C ILE A 39 -0.51 -1.10 -10.57
N VAL A 40 -0.28 -1.34 -9.27
CA VAL A 40 -1.34 -1.71 -8.32
C VAL A 40 -2.36 -0.59 -8.15
N ASN A 41 -1.92 0.67 -8.16
CA ASN A 41 -2.82 1.82 -8.02
C ASN A 41 -3.64 2.11 -9.27
N TYR A 42 -3.09 1.92 -10.46
CA TYR A 42 -3.76 2.01 -11.76
C TYR A 42 -4.71 3.21 -11.96
N GLY A 43 -4.62 4.25 -11.16
CA GLY A 43 -5.53 5.41 -11.23
C GLY A 43 -6.83 5.27 -10.42
N PHE A 44 -7.02 4.18 -9.68
CA PHE A 44 -8.22 3.98 -8.85
C PHE A 44 -8.39 5.05 -7.77
N GLU A 45 -7.30 5.64 -7.29
CA GLU A 45 -7.32 6.75 -6.34
C GLU A 45 -8.21 7.92 -6.81
N TYR A 46 -8.21 8.21 -8.10
CA TYR A 46 -9.01 9.30 -8.69
C TYR A 46 -10.37 8.81 -9.18
N SER A 47 -10.38 7.75 -9.98
CA SER A 47 -11.59 7.27 -10.64
C SER A 47 -12.61 6.71 -9.64
N ALA A 48 -12.18 5.89 -8.70
CA ALA A 48 -13.05 5.31 -7.70
C ALA A 48 -13.51 6.34 -6.66
N THR A 49 -12.62 7.25 -6.21
CA THR A 49 -12.99 8.37 -5.32
C THR A 49 -14.10 9.19 -5.93
N ARG A 50 -13.98 9.56 -7.22
CA ARG A 50 -15.02 10.31 -7.93
C ARG A 50 -16.34 9.55 -8.00
N GLN A 51 -16.31 8.24 -8.30
CA GLN A 51 -17.53 7.44 -8.37
C GLN A 51 -18.24 7.37 -7.02
N ILE A 52 -17.50 7.12 -5.93
CA ILE A 52 -18.08 7.10 -4.57
C ILE A 52 -18.70 8.45 -4.20
N ALA A 53 -18.04 9.55 -4.53
CA ALA A 53 -18.52 10.90 -4.25
C ALA A 53 -19.79 11.25 -5.04
N LEU A 54 -19.92 10.78 -6.29
CA LEU A 54 -21.07 11.05 -7.16
C LEU A 54 -22.29 10.18 -6.83
N ASP A 55 -22.10 8.97 -6.29
CA ASP A 55 -23.21 8.03 -6.04
C ASP A 55 -24.05 8.39 -4.80
N GLY A 56 -23.73 9.50 -4.10
CA GLY A 56 -24.54 10.05 -3.02
C GLY A 56 -24.90 9.00 -1.96
N GLU A 57 -26.20 8.68 -1.82
CA GLU A 57 -26.71 7.72 -0.82
C GLU A 57 -26.93 6.29 -1.36
N ASP A 58 -26.61 6.00 -2.63
CA ASP A 58 -26.80 4.64 -3.19
C ASP A 58 -25.76 3.64 -2.63
N LYS A 59 -26.10 3.10 -1.45
CA LYS A 59 -25.27 2.11 -0.76
C LYS A 59 -25.02 0.84 -1.59
N ALA A 60 -26.03 0.41 -2.38
CA ALA A 60 -25.90 -0.81 -3.17
C ALA A 60 -24.89 -0.65 -4.31
N ARG A 61 -24.84 0.52 -4.92
CA ARG A 61 -23.87 0.84 -5.97
C ARG A 61 -22.48 1.03 -5.38
N LYS A 62 -22.33 1.77 -4.27
CA LYS A 62 -21.07 1.94 -3.55
C LYS A 62 -20.46 0.60 -3.13
N GLN A 63 -21.26 -0.34 -2.64
CA GLN A 63 -20.79 -1.69 -2.29
C GLN A 63 -20.24 -2.44 -3.51
N LYS A 64 -20.91 -2.36 -4.67
CA LYS A 64 -20.44 -3.00 -5.90
C LYS A 64 -19.12 -2.42 -6.36
N ILE A 65 -18.97 -1.08 -6.35
CA ILE A 65 -17.74 -0.38 -6.68
C ILE A 65 -16.63 -0.81 -5.71
N PHE A 66 -16.92 -0.85 -4.42
CA PHE A 66 -15.96 -1.24 -3.39
C PHE A 66 -15.33 -2.61 -3.70
N TRP A 67 -16.15 -3.63 -3.90
CA TRP A 67 -15.64 -4.98 -4.18
C TRP A 67 -14.99 -5.10 -5.55
N ALA A 68 -15.47 -4.36 -6.55
CA ALA A 68 -14.85 -4.35 -7.87
C ALA A 68 -13.44 -3.74 -7.83
N VAL A 69 -13.24 -2.61 -7.12
CA VAL A 69 -11.93 -1.96 -6.99
C VAL A 69 -10.97 -2.82 -6.17
N ILE A 70 -11.40 -3.39 -5.05
CA ILE A 70 -10.56 -4.29 -4.24
C ILE A 70 -10.14 -5.50 -5.06
N SER A 71 -11.06 -6.11 -5.83
CA SER A 71 -10.74 -7.24 -6.71
C SER A 71 -9.74 -6.85 -7.81
N ALA A 72 -9.94 -5.69 -8.46
CA ALA A 72 -9.02 -5.19 -9.48
C ALA A 72 -7.63 -4.93 -8.90
N LYS A 73 -7.54 -4.24 -7.77
CA LYS A 73 -6.25 -4.00 -7.07
C LYS A 73 -5.58 -5.31 -6.66
N THR A 74 -6.34 -6.30 -6.19
CA THR A 74 -5.78 -7.63 -5.85
C THR A 74 -5.22 -8.35 -7.08
N MET A 75 -5.90 -8.29 -8.22
CA MET A 75 -5.39 -8.87 -9.46
C MET A 75 -4.08 -8.18 -9.90
N LEU A 76 -4.04 -6.85 -9.85
CA LEU A 76 -2.84 -6.08 -10.18
C LEU A 76 -1.71 -6.30 -9.15
N LEU A 77 -2.03 -6.54 -7.89
CA LEU A 77 -1.07 -6.95 -6.87
C LEU A 77 -0.41 -8.28 -7.24
N VAL A 78 -1.20 -9.29 -7.61
CA VAL A 78 -0.66 -10.59 -8.07
C VAL A 78 0.23 -10.39 -9.29
N LEU A 79 -0.22 -9.59 -10.26
CA LEU A 79 0.58 -9.26 -11.45
C LEU A 79 1.89 -8.57 -11.05
N SER A 80 1.88 -7.66 -10.08
CA SER A 80 3.09 -6.97 -9.62
C SER A 80 4.09 -7.93 -8.97
N PHE A 81 3.64 -8.93 -8.22
CA PHE A 81 4.52 -9.98 -7.69
C PHE A 81 5.07 -10.88 -8.79
N ILE A 82 4.28 -11.23 -9.79
CA ILE A 82 4.77 -11.99 -10.96
C ILE A 82 5.87 -11.18 -11.67
N ILE A 83 5.66 -9.90 -11.92
CA ILE A 83 6.65 -9.01 -12.53
C ILE A 83 7.93 -8.96 -11.66
N LEU A 84 7.80 -8.84 -10.33
CA LEU A 84 8.97 -8.85 -9.45
C LEU A 84 9.78 -10.14 -9.56
N VAL A 85 9.10 -11.29 -9.60
CA VAL A 85 9.75 -12.59 -9.79
C VAL A 85 10.42 -12.65 -11.15
N LEU A 86 9.78 -12.21 -12.23
CA LEU A 86 10.39 -12.14 -13.56
C LEU A 86 11.62 -11.22 -13.58
N LEU A 87 11.55 -10.06 -12.95
CA LEU A 87 12.68 -9.13 -12.84
C LEU A 87 13.87 -9.77 -12.11
N SER A 88 13.64 -10.67 -11.15
CA SER A 88 14.73 -11.36 -10.46
C SER A 88 15.60 -12.24 -11.36
N PHE A 89 15.10 -12.68 -12.52
CA PHE A 89 15.89 -13.42 -13.50
C PHE A 89 16.75 -12.54 -14.40
N PHE A 90 16.38 -11.26 -14.56
CA PHE A 90 17.07 -10.34 -15.47
C PHE A 90 17.95 -9.32 -14.73
N VAL A 91 17.65 -9.05 -13.47
CA VAL A 91 18.34 -8.02 -12.66
C VAL A 91 19.14 -8.70 -11.55
N GLU A 92 20.44 -8.82 -11.76
CA GLU A 92 21.38 -9.47 -10.82
C GLU A 92 21.24 -8.92 -9.38
N ARG A 93 21.01 -7.62 -9.24
CA ARG A 93 20.85 -6.98 -7.94
C ARG A 93 19.62 -7.47 -7.16
N ILE A 94 18.57 -7.91 -7.85
CA ILE A 94 17.36 -8.50 -7.24
C ILE A 94 17.66 -9.96 -6.87
N SER A 95 18.34 -10.71 -7.74
CA SER A 95 18.67 -12.11 -7.50
C SER A 95 19.71 -12.30 -6.37
N CYS A 96 20.58 -11.32 -6.14
CA CYS A 96 21.52 -11.34 -5.01
C CYS A 96 20.85 -11.25 -3.64
N ASP A 97 19.73 -10.52 -3.51
CA ASP A 97 19.00 -10.38 -2.24
C ASP A 97 17.48 -10.36 -2.45
N PRO A 98 16.87 -11.44 -2.91
CA PRO A 98 15.44 -11.48 -3.22
C PRO A 98 14.55 -11.19 -2.00
N ARG A 99 15.03 -11.52 -0.78
CA ARG A 99 14.27 -11.25 0.46
C ARG A 99 14.04 -9.76 0.69
N LEU A 100 15.03 -8.93 0.41
CA LEU A 100 14.91 -7.49 0.53
C LEU A 100 13.75 -6.94 -0.33
N TYR A 101 13.68 -7.38 -1.59
CA TYR A 101 12.65 -6.93 -2.53
C TYR A 101 11.27 -7.48 -2.19
N ILE A 102 11.18 -8.75 -1.78
CA ILE A 102 9.92 -9.35 -1.33
C ILE A 102 9.40 -8.60 -0.09
N TYR A 103 10.24 -8.37 0.92
CA TYR A 103 9.84 -7.66 2.13
C TYR A 103 9.38 -6.23 1.83
N THR A 104 10.04 -5.55 0.89
CA THR A 104 9.62 -4.23 0.44
C THR A 104 8.29 -4.30 -0.33
N ALA A 105 8.10 -5.29 -1.21
CA ALA A 105 6.89 -5.45 -2.02
C ALA A 105 5.64 -5.80 -1.19
N LEU A 106 5.79 -6.40 -0.01
CA LEU A 106 4.69 -6.64 0.92
C LEU A 106 3.94 -5.36 1.29
N THR A 107 4.57 -4.17 1.18
CA THR A 107 3.91 -2.87 1.37
C THR A 107 2.69 -2.71 0.46
N ASN A 108 2.73 -3.26 -0.76
CA ASN A 108 1.63 -3.21 -1.71
C ASN A 108 0.38 -3.99 -1.22
N ILE A 109 0.55 -5.01 -0.36
CA ILE A 109 -0.58 -5.68 0.30
C ILE A 109 -1.30 -4.68 1.21
N GLY A 110 -0.55 -3.95 2.04
CA GLY A 110 -1.12 -2.90 2.89
C GLY A 110 -1.85 -1.83 2.08
N LEU A 111 -1.29 -1.43 0.93
CA LEU A 111 -1.91 -0.47 0.02
C LEU A 111 -3.25 -0.95 -0.55
N VAL A 112 -3.38 -2.23 -0.92
CA VAL A 112 -4.63 -2.81 -1.41
C VAL A 112 -5.67 -2.87 -0.30
N LEU A 113 -5.24 -3.24 0.91
CA LEU A 113 -6.11 -3.35 2.08
C LEU A 113 -6.53 -1.99 2.66
N PHE A 114 -5.83 -0.90 2.32
CA PHE A 114 -6.16 0.44 2.78
C PHE A 114 -7.03 1.17 1.73
N PRO A 115 -8.38 1.22 1.90
CA PRO A 115 -9.29 1.81 0.92
C PRO A 115 -9.31 3.35 1.02
N THR A 116 -8.17 4.00 0.77
CA THR A 116 -7.99 5.47 0.82
C THR A 116 -8.98 6.18 -0.08
N TRP A 117 -9.16 5.67 -1.30
CA TRP A 117 -10.09 6.19 -2.30
C TRP A 117 -11.55 6.19 -1.81
N TYR A 118 -11.94 5.19 -1.01
CA TYR A 118 -13.29 5.12 -0.44
C TYR A 118 -13.48 6.17 0.66
N LEU A 119 -12.52 6.25 1.59
CA LEU A 119 -12.54 7.25 2.66
C LEU A 119 -12.50 8.68 2.12
N GLN A 120 -11.75 8.93 1.03
CA GLN A 120 -11.73 10.21 0.34
C GLN A 120 -13.07 10.52 -0.32
N GLY A 121 -13.69 9.55 -1.00
CA GLY A 121 -15.01 9.70 -1.61
C GLY A 121 -16.12 9.98 -0.59
N GLU A 122 -16.03 9.41 0.61
CA GLU A 122 -16.92 9.66 1.75
C GLU A 122 -16.52 10.89 2.58
N GLN A 123 -15.52 11.67 2.13
CA GLN A 123 -15.01 12.87 2.80
C GLN A 123 -14.46 12.60 4.23
N GLN A 124 -14.08 11.36 4.55
CA GLN A 124 -13.50 10.97 5.84
C GLN A 124 -11.96 11.02 5.82
N VAL A 125 -11.40 12.13 5.36
CA VAL A 125 -9.95 12.34 5.23
C VAL A 125 -9.24 12.36 6.59
N ASP A 126 -9.93 12.79 7.64
CA ASP A 126 -9.45 12.76 9.02
C ASP A 126 -9.14 11.34 9.50
N LYS A 127 -10.01 10.37 9.23
CA LYS A 127 -9.81 8.96 9.59
C LYS A 127 -8.60 8.36 8.86
N MET A 128 -8.47 8.69 7.58
CA MET A 128 -7.30 8.32 6.79
C MET A 128 -6.01 8.91 7.36
N ALA A 129 -6.04 10.18 7.76
CA ALA A 129 -4.88 10.86 8.36
C ALA A 129 -4.45 10.21 9.68
N TRP A 130 -5.40 9.89 10.56
CA TRP A 130 -5.14 9.20 11.82
C TRP A 130 -4.60 7.78 11.62
N ALA A 131 -5.20 7.00 10.72
CA ALA A 131 -4.71 5.66 10.39
C ALA A 131 -3.26 5.69 9.92
N ASN A 132 -2.94 6.61 8.98
CA ASN A 132 -1.56 6.81 8.50
C ASN A 132 -0.60 7.25 9.62
N PHE A 133 -1.05 8.14 10.51
CA PHE A 133 -0.23 8.60 11.63
C PHE A 133 0.14 7.46 12.57
N PHE A 134 -0.85 6.69 13.03
CA PHE A 134 -0.60 5.55 13.92
C PHE A 134 0.25 4.46 13.26
N GLY A 135 0.03 4.20 11.96
CA GLY A 135 0.86 3.26 11.23
C GLY A 135 2.32 3.67 11.13
N LYS A 136 2.58 4.95 10.84
CA LYS A 136 3.96 5.47 10.81
C LYS A 136 4.60 5.51 12.19
N LEU A 137 3.84 5.84 13.22
CA LEU A 137 4.34 5.82 14.60
C LEU A 137 4.70 4.40 15.03
N LEU A 138 3.83 3.43 14.76
CA LEU A 138 4.09 2.01 15.03
C LEU A 138 5.35 1.54 14.28
N GLY A 139 5.43 1.81 12.97
CA GLY A 139 6.60 1.46 12.16
C GLY A 139 7.89 2.10 12.69
N ALA A 140 7.87 3.39 12.99
CA ALA A 140 9.02 4.12 13.52
C ALA A 140 9.50 3.55 14.85
N THR A 141 8.58 3.27 15.77
CA THR A 141 8.90 2.69 17.09
C THR A 141 9.54 1.32 16.93
N LEU A 142 8.97 0.45 16.10
CA LEU A 142 9.50 -0.89 15.85
C LEU A 142 10.87 -0.85 15.15
N ILE A 143 11.07 0.07 14.20
CA ILE A 143 12.35 0.26 13.51
C ILE A 143 13.43 0.64 14.51
N ILE A 144 13.20 1.65 15.35
CA ILE A 144 14.17 2.11 16.36
C ILE A 144 14.45 1.01 17.40
N ALA A 145 13.45 0.21 17.74
CA ALA A 145 13.59 -0.86 18.72
C ALA A 145 14.34 -2.09 18.18
N LEU A 146 14.11 -2.46 16.92
CA LEU A 146 14.53 -3.74 16.36
C LEU A 146 15.72 -3.62 15.37
N VAL A 147 15.88 -2.49 14.68
CA VAL A 147 16.99 -2.32 13.72
C VAL A 147 18.16 -1.60 14.42
N ARG A 148 19.04 -2.37 15.01
CA ARG A 148 20.19 -1.86 15.79
C ARG A 148 21.52 -2.11 15.15
N GLU A 149 21.60 -3.09 14.25
CA GLU A 149 22.82 -3.54 13.60
C GLU A 149 22.67 -3.57 12.08
N THR A 150 23.80 -3.50 11.38
CA THR A 150 23.83 -3.58 9.91
C THR A 150 23.30 -4.90 9.37
N ALA A 151 23.42 -5.99 10.11
CA ALA A 151 22.91 -7.31 9.74
C ALA A 151 21.35 -7.34 9.63
N GLU A 152 20.69 -6.39 10.30
CA GLU A 152 19.24 -6.32 10.40
C GLU A 152 18.60 -5.42 9.31
N TYR A 153 19.36 -5.01 8.29
CA TYR A 153 18.90 -4.08 7.25
C TYR A 153 17.60 -4.53 6.54
N ARG A 154 17.36 -5.84 6.44
CA ARG A 154 16.13 -6.39 5.85
C ARG A 154 14.89 -6.22 6.74
N LEU A 155 15.08 -6.07 8.06
CA LEU A 155 13.97 -5.80 8.98
C LEU A 155 13.36 -4.43 8.74
N TYR A 156 14.15 -3.46 8.29
CA TYR A 156 13.64 -2.11 8.03
C TYR A 156 12.46 -2.09 7.03
N PRO A 157 12.59 -2.58 5.79
CA PRO A 157 11.46 -2.64 4.87
C PRO A 157 10.37 -3.63 5.31
N LEU A 158 10.73 -4.71 6.01
CA LEU A 158 9.75 -5.65 6.54
C LEU A 158 8.82 -4.99 7.58
N ILE A 159 9.38 -4.22 8.52
CA ILE A 159 8.60 -3.52 9.55
C ILE A 159 7.69 -2.46 8.89
N LEU A 160 8.20 -1.72 7.91
CA LEU A 160 7.37 -0.77 7.15
C LEU A 160 6.18 -1.46 6.47
N SER A 161 6.44 -2.60 5.83
CA SER A 161 5.41 -3.38 5.16
C SER A 161 4.38 -3.95 6.11
N LEU A 162 4.82 -4.54 7.23
CA LEU A 162 3.92 -5.07 8.26
C LEU A 162 3.06 -3.96 8.88
N SER A 163 3.66 -2.80 9.17
CA SER A 163 2.92 -1.63 9.67
C SER A 163 1.86 -1.16 8.67
N SER A 164 2.19 -1.15 7.37
CA SER A 164 1.24 -0.83 6.30
C SER A 164 0.09 -1.84 6.23
N ILE A 165 0.39 -3.13 6.37
CA ILE A 165 -0.63 -4.21 6.37
C ILE A 165 -1.56 -4.08 7.58
N VAL A 166 -1.03 -3.84 8.78
CA VAL A 166 -1.83 -3.65 9.99
C VAL A 166 -2.80 -2.46 9.85
N VAL A 167 -2.30 -1.33 9.33
CA VAL A 167 -3.13 -0.15 9.05
C VAL A 167 -4.17 -0.46 7.98
N GLY A 168 -3.76 -1.17 6.92
CA GLY A 168 -4.66 -1.58 5.85
C GLY A 168 -5.80 -2.45 6.35
N ILE A 169 -5.50 -3.49 7.15
CA ILE A 169 -6.51 -4.36 7.76
C ILE A 169 -7.45 -3.56 8.67
N GLY A 170 -6.91 -2.73 9.57
CA GLY A 170 -7.72 -1.92 10.47
C GLY A 170 -8.65 -0.97 9.72
N SER A 171 -8.15 -0.32 8.68
CA SER A 171 -8.94 0.60 7.84
C SER A 171 -9.99 -0.14 7.01
N MET A 172 -9.67 -1.33 6.50
CA MET A 172 -10.61 -2.20 5.79
C MET A 172 -11.77 -2.60 6.70
N ILE A 173 -11.46 -3.08 7.91
CA ILE A 173 -12.47 -3.45 8.91
C ILE A 173 -13.33 -2.24 9.25
N TYR A 174 -12.71 -1.09 9.49
CA TYR A 174 -13.44 0.16 9.77
C TYR A 174 -14.43 0.49 8.66
N VAL A 175 -13.99 0.50 7.40
CA VAL A 175 -14.85 0.85 6.25
C VAL A 175 -16.00 -0.15 6.10
N ILE A 176 -15.72 -1.45 6.19
CA ILE A 176 -16.76 -2.48 6.07
C ILE A 176 -17.83 -2.33 7.17
N HIS A 177 -17.41 -2.12 8.41
CA HIS A 177 -18.34 -2.00 9.53
C HIS A 177 -19.08 -0.65 9.55
N HIS A 178 -18.37 0.46 9.35
CA HIS A 178 -18.94 1.80 9.47
C HIS A 178 -19.95 2.11 8.35
N PHE A 179 -19.63 1.71 7.13
CA PHE A 179 -20.50 1.93 5.96
C PHE A 179 -21.43 0.75 5.66
N HIS A 180 -21.43 -0.27 6.51
CA HIS A 180 -22.27 -1.46 6.37
C HIS A 180 -22.12 -2.11 4.99
N ILE A 181 -20.89 -2.24 4.50
CA ILE A 181 -20.60 -2.86 3.22
C ILE A 181 -20.94 -4.36 3.34
N GLY A 182 -21.93 -4.78 2.57
CA GLY A 182 -22.44 -6.15 2.59
C GLY A 182 -21.44 -7.15 2.01
N LYS A 183 -21.88 -8.41 1.91
CA LYS A 183 -21.05 -9.53 1.44
C LYS A 183 -20.41 -9.26 0.08
N PHE A 184 -19.27 -9.91 -0.14
CA PHE A 184 -18.53 -9.85 -1.40
C PHE A 184 -19.44 -10.21 -2.59
N VAL A 185 -19.55 -9.30 -3.54
CA VAL A 185 -20.30 -9.49 -4.80
C VAL A 185 -19.41 -9.07 -5.95
N LEU A 186 -18.83 -10.04 -6.65
CA LEU A 186 -18.07 -9.78 -7.86
C LEU A 186 -18.99 -9.85 -9.08
N LYS A 187 -19.20 -8.71 -9.77
CA LYS A 187 -19.83 -8.66 -11.09
C LYS A 187 -18.77 -8.34 -12.13
N TYR A 188 -18.54 -9.23 -13.07
CA TYR A 188 -17.53 -9.08 -14.13
C TYR A 188 -17.70 -7.78 -14.94
N GLN A 189 -18.94 -7.38 -15.19
CA GLN A 189 -19.25 -6.12 -15.87
C GLN A 189 -18.70 -4.91 -15.11
N MET A 190 -18.88 -4.88 -13.78
CA MET A 190 -18.42 -3.80 -12.92
C MET A 190 -16.88 -3.76 -12.82
N LEU A 191 -16.23 -4.93 -12.80
CA LEU A 191 -14.78 -5.02 -12.86
C LEU A 191 -14.24 -4.42 -14.15
N SER A 192 -14.87 -4.74 -15.29
CA SER A 192 -14.51 -4.18 -16.60
C SER A 192 -14.71 -2.66 -16.66
N GLU A 193 -15.80 -2.15 -16.09
CA GLU A 193 -16.06 -0.71 -16.02
C GLU A 193 -15.02 0.02 -15.16
N VAL A 194 -14.72 -0.51 -13.97
CA VAL A 194 -13.73 0.08 -13.07
C VAL A 194 -12.34 0.10 -13.72
N LEU A 195 -11.95 -0.95 -14.43
CA LEU A 195 -10.69 -1.01 -15.15
C LEU A 195 -10.65 -0.01 -16.32
N LYS A 196 -11.74 0.16 -17.06
CA LYS A 196 -11.82 1.13 -18.16
C LYS A 196 -11.77 2.57 -17.67
N VAL A 197 -12.46 2.87 -16.57
CA VAL A 197 -12.50 4.22 -15.99
C VAL A 197 -11.22 4.54 -15.20
N GLY A 198 -10.54 3.51 -14.67
CA GLY A 198 -9.27 3.64 -13.96
C GLY A 198 -8.09 3.90 -14.87
N PHE A 199 -8.20 3.65 -16.18
CA PHE A 199 -7.12 3.99 -17.12
C PHE A 199 -6.96 5.51 -17.18
N PRO A 200 -5.80 6.05 -16.82
CA PRO A 200 -5.59 7.49 -16.91
C PRO A 200 -5.67 7.93 -18.37
N ILE A 201 -6.54 8.88 -18.63
CA ILE A 201 -6.61 9.62 -19.89
C ILE A 201 -5.44 10.59 -19.94
#